data_301d358620d35e0e459a0382a9c05a67
#
_entry.id   301d358620d35e0e459a0382a9c05a67
#
_cell.length_a   1.000
_cell.length_b   1.000
_cell.length_c   1.000
_cell.angle_alpha   90.00
_cell.angle_beta   90.00
_cell.angle_gamma   90.00
#
_symmetry.space_group_name_H-M   'P 1'
#
loop_
_entity.id
_entity.type
_entity.pdbx_description
1 polymer ?
#
loop_
_entity_poly.entity_id
_entity_poly.type
_entity_poly.pdbx_seq_one_letter_code
_entity_poly.pdbx_strand_id
1 'polypeptide(L)'
;MNMNKLVPIFTSSNEKGLSMKQILLFAIWMLTTQLSAQVADASFCQQELTDAIFARIKRKSYKEHCTIPRSDLRYLQVLHYNKEGEVLQGELICHKTIADDLLAIFRELYQAKYPIERMVLVDEYDADDEASMRANNSSAFNFRYISGTKTLSRHSRGMAIDINPLYNPYVLHRGGRTLVEPANAQAYVDRTKDFPYKIVKGDLCYRLFKKYGFTWGGDWKNSKDYQHFEKR
;
A
#
# COMPACT_ATOMS: atom_id res chain seq x y z
N MET A 1 -53.96 21.68 58.08
CA MET A 1 -53.49 21.49 56.68
C MET A 1 -51.98 21.47 56.67
N ASN A 2 -51.36 20.26 56.81
CA ASN A 2 -49.91 20.08 56.90
C ASN A 2 -49.38 19.63 55.53
N MET A 3 -48.58 20.47 54.90
CA MET A 3 -47.84 20.13 53.67
C MET A 3 -46.46 19.64 54.10
N ASN A 4 -46.26 18.29 54.09
CA ASN A 4 -44.95 17.70 54.21
C ASN A 4 -44.17 17.86 52.88
N LYS A 5 -43.09 18.64 52.91
CA LYS A 5 -42.09 18.71 51.84
C LYS A 5 -41.19 17.48 51.94
N LEU A 6 -41.25 16.60 50.93
CA LEU A 6 -40.27 15.54 50.68
C LEU A 6 -39.01 16.16 50.06
N VAL A 7 -37.89 16.06 50.78
CA VAL A 7 -36.55 16.39 50.29
C VAL A 7 -36.00 15.14 49.62
N PRO A 8 -35.53 15.16 48.38
CA PRO A 8 -34.90 14.01 47.76
C PRO A 8 -33.51 13.79 48.37
N ILE A 9 -33.31 12.58 48.89
CA ILE A 9 -32.01 12.11 49.37
C ILE A 9 -31.14 11.82 48.10
N PHE A 10 -30.15 12.65 47.83
CA PHE A 10 -29.10 12.35 46.91
C PHE A 10 -28.24 11.23 47.49
N THR A 11 -28.37 10.02 46.94
CA THR A 11 -27.43 8.93 47.23
C THR A 11 -26.14 9.22 46.49
N SER A 12 -25.08 9.51 47.21
CA SER A 12 -23.71 9.63 46.73
C SER A 12 -23.30 8.31 46.06
N SER A 13 -23.18 8.30 44.71
CA SER A 13 -22.56 7.22 44.00
C SER A 13 -21.09 7.15 44.38
N ASN A 14 -20.71 6.04 44.98
CA ASN A 14 -19.36 5.72 45.44
C ASN A 14 -18.45 5.53 44.17
N GLU A 15 -17.88 6.60 43.64
CA GLU A 15 -16.83 6.51 42.63
C GLU A 15 -15.57 5.94 43.29
N LYS A 16 -15.42 4.63 43.23
CA LYS A 16 -14.17 3.97 43.59
C LYS A 16 -13.11 4.39 42.56
N GLY A 17 -12.28 5.35 42.91
CA GLY A 17 -11.12 5.72 42.09
C GLY A 17 -10.24 4.49 41.81
N LEU A 18 -9.57 4.49 40.63
CA LEU A 18 -8.64 3.41 40.28
C LEU A 18 -7.57 3.23 41.34
N SER A 19 -7.26 2.00 41.72
CA SER A 19 -6.16 1.69 42.61
C SER A 19 -4.81 2.11 42.00
N MET A 20 -3.81 2.40 42.83
CA MET A 20 -2.43 2.71 42.37
C MET A 20 -1.89 1.66 41.39
N LYS A 21 -2.21 0.37 41.60
CA LYS A 21 -1.81 -0.73 40.72
C LYS A 21 -2.47 -0.63 39.35
N GLN A 22 -3.74 -0.26 39.28
CA GLN A 22 -4.47 -0.06 38.04
C GLN A 22 -3.94 1.18 37.26
N ILE A 23 -3.63 2.26 37.99
CA ILE A 23 -3.03 3.47 37.42
C ILE A 23 -1.64 3.14 36.84
N LEU A 24 -0.82 2.38 37.55
CA LEU A 24 0.51 1.97 37.07
C LEU A 24 0.43 1.07 35.83
N LEU A 25 -0.48 0.08 35.85
CA LEU A 25 -0.70 -0.79 34.67
C LEU A 25 -1.18 0.00 33.45
N PHE A 26 -2.08 0.97 33.64
CA PHE A 26 -2.55 1.84 32.57
C PHE A 26 -1.43 2.74 32.05
N ALA A 27 -0.59 3.30 32.94
CA ALA A 27 0.57 4.10 32.51
C ALA A 27 1.60 3.29 31.72
N ILE A 28 1.89 2.04 32.15
CA ILE A 28 2.78 1.12 31.42
C ILE A 28 2.17 0.79 30.04
N TRP A 29 0.87 0.49 29.98
CA TRP A 29 0.17 0.21 28.73
C TRP A 29 0.20 1.41 27.78
N MET A 30 -0.04 2.62 28.27
CA MET A 30 0.05 3.85 27.47
C MET A 30 1.48 4.09 26.96
N LEU A 31 2.50 3.85 27.80
CA LEU A 31 3.89 4.03 27.41
C LEU A 31 4.32 3.03 26.33
N THR A 32 3.90 1.78 26.45
CA THR A 32 4.19 0.73 25.44
C THR A 32 3.48 0.99 24.12
N THR A 33 2.23 1.48 24.15
CA THR A 33 1.50 1.84 22.94
C THR A 33 2.10 3.06 22.23
N GLN A 34 2.57 4.06 22.97
CA GLN A 34 3.27 5.21 22.40
C GLN A 34 4.61 4.80 21.77
N LEU A 35 5.39 3.96 22.45
CA LEU A 35 6.66 3.47 21.91
C LEU A 35 6.47 2.65 20.64
N SER A 36 5.48 1.75 20.61
CA SER A 36 5.18 0.96 19.40
C SER A 36 4.70 1.82 18.25
N ALA A 37 3.89 2.84 18.49
CA ALA A 37 3.44 3.79 17.48
C ALA A 37 4.62 4.62 16.92
N GLN A 38 5.56 5.06 17.77
CA GLN A 38 6.73 5.81 17.36
C GLN A 38 7.70 4.97 16.53
N VAL A 39 7.91 3.70 16.92
CA VAL A 39 8.73 2.75 16.15
C VAL A 39 8.09 2.47 14.78
N ALA A 40 6.77 2.26 14.73
CA ALA A 40 6.05 2.08 13.47
C ALA A 40 6.19 3.32 12.58
N ASP A 41 6.07 4.53 13.11
CA ASP A 41 6.19 5.76 12.33
C ASP A 41 7.61 5.94 11.75
N ALA A 42 8.65 5.60 12.49
CA ALA A 42 10.04 5.61 12.02
C ALA A 42 10.32 4.62 10.88
N SER A 43 9.46 3.59 10.72
CA SER A 43 9.58 2.61 9.65
C SER A 43 9.00 3.07 8.31
N PHE A 44 8.35 4.26 8.28
CA PHE A 44 7.88 4.89 7.05
C PHE A 44 8.83 6.02 6.66
N CYS A 45 9.82 5.70 5.87
CA CYS A 45 10.85 6.66 5.49
C CYS A 45 11.18 6.59 4.01
N GLN A 46 11.73 7.69 3.50
CA GLN A 46 12.32 7.76 2.17
C GLN A 46 13.76 8.25 2.25
N GLN A 47 14.57 7.83 1.29
CA GLN A 47 15.93 8.30 1.13
C GLN A 47 16.33 8.33 -0.35
N GLU A 48 17.39 9.04 -0.65
CA GLU A 48 18.04 8.96 -1.95
C GLU A 48 18.59 7.55 -2.18
N LEU A 49 18.74 7.17 -3.45
CA LEU A 49 19.36 5.89 -3.77
C LEU A 49 20.84 5.94 -3.39
N THR A 50 21.23 5.28 -2.29
CA THR A 50 22.63 5.05 -1.95
C THR A 50 23.30 4.16 -3.00
N ASP A 51 24.64 4.12 -3.04
CA ASP A 51 25.33 3.22 -3.98
C ASP A 51 24.99 1.75 -3.75
N ALA A 52 24.75 1.35 -2.50
CA ALA A 52 24.32 0.00 -2.16
C ALA A 52 22.93 -0.32 -2.71
N ILE A 53 21.93 0.58 -2.56
CA ILE A 53 20.60 0.42 -3.12
C ILE A 53 20.66 0.45 -4.65
N PHE A 54 21.42 1.39 -5.22
CA PHE A 54 21.56 1.51 -6.66
C PHE A 54 22.21 0.27 -7.29
N ALA A 55 23.16 -0.37 -6.61
CA ALA A 55 23.77 -1.62 -7.08
C ALA A 55 22.77 -2.76 -7.21
N ARG A 56 21.73 -2.81 -6.36
CA ARG A 56 20.65 -3.85 -6.43
C ARG A 56 19.82 -3.74 -7.71
N ILE A 57 19.59 -2.52 -8.21
CA ILE A 57 18.69 -2.23 -9.32
C ILE A 57 19.39 -1.97 -10.65
N LYS A 58 20.70 -1.67 -10.62
CA LYS A 58 21.51 -1.37 -11.81
C LYS A 58 21.53 -2.55 -12.76
N ARG A 59 21.22 -2.31 -14.05
CA ARG A 59 21.08 -3.30 -15.13
C ARG A 59 19.88 -4.23 -15.01
N LYS A 60 19.07 -4.08 -13.97
CA LYS A 60 17.80 -4.78 -13.79
C LYS A 60 16.64 -3.82 -14.05
N SER A 61 15.93 -3.35 -13.03
CA SER A 61 14.89 -2.34 -13.21
C SER A 61 15.44 -1.00 -13.70
N TYR A 62 16.64 -0.61 -13.29
CA TYR A 62 17.36 0.56 -13.83
C TYR A 62 18.29 0.13 -14.97
N LYS A 63 17.72 -0.02 -16.18
CA LYS A 63 18.44 -0.48 -17.38
C LYS A 63 19.48 0.53 -17.84
N GLU A 64 20.50 0.09 -18.63
CA GLU A 64 21.59 0.95 -19.12
C GLU A 64 21.09 2.16 -19.93
N HIS A 65 19.98 2.02 -20.63
CA HIS A 65 19.35 3.09 -21.40
C HIS A 65 18.24 3.82 -20.63
N CYS A 66 18.18 3.68 -19.29
CA CYS A 66 17.23 4.41 -18.47
C CYS A 66 17.49 5.91 -18.55
N THR A 67 16.45 6.66 -18.89
CA THR A 67 16.52 8.11 -19.06
C THR A 67 16.15 8.90 -17.82
N ILE A 68 15.76 8.22 -16.73
CA ILE A 68 15.41 8.88 -15.46
C ILE A 68 16.67 9.08 -14.64
N PRO A 69 17.00 10.32 -14.22
CA PRO A 69 18.14 10.55 -13.33
C PRO A 69 17.99 9.78 -12.02
N ARG A 70 19.07 9.17 -11.54
CA ARG A 70 19.09 8.51 -10.23
C ARG A 70 18.63 9.45 -9.10
N SER A 71 19.01 10.73 -9.18
CA SER A 71 18.64 11.78 -8.22
C SER A 71 17.13 12.10 -8.19
N ASP A 72 16.38 11.67 -9.19
CA ASP A 72 14.92 11.83 -9.23
C ASP A 72 14.17 10.66 -8.59
N LEU A 73 14.88 9.58 -8.24
CA LEU A 73 14.31 8.42 -7.59
C LEU A 73 14.52 8.47 -6.07
N ARG A 74 13.56 7.89 -5.34
CA ARG A 74 13.63 7.68 -3.89
C ARG A 74 13.37 6.21 -3.58
N TYR A 75 14.14 5.70 -2.63
CA TYR A 75 13.89 4.41 -2.00
C TYR A 75 13.00 4.65 -0.78
N LEU A 76 11.92 3.91 -0.69
CA LEU A 76 10.95 3.96 0.40
C LEU A 76 11.00 2.67 1.20
N GLN A 77 10.91 2.79 2.51
CA GLN A 77 10.60 1.70 3.42
C GLN A 77 9.25 1.97 4.05
N VAL A 78 8.42 0.94 4.14
CA VAL A 78 7.07 1.01 4.72
C VAL A 78 6.78 -0.27 5.50
N LEU A 79 5.76 -0.24 6.36
CA LEU A 79 5.19 -1.45 6.94
C LEU A 79 3.86 -1.76 6.28
N HIS A 80 3.55 -3.04 6.16
CA HIS A 80 2.24 -3.50 5.69
C HIS A 80 1.81 -4.78 6.42
N TYR A 81 0.51 -5.06 6.40
CA TYR A 81 -0.03 -6.32 6.90
C TYR A 81 -0.30 -7.25 5.71
N ASN A 82 -0.05 -8.55 5.87
CA ASN A 82 -0.62 -9.56 4.98
C ASN A 82 -2.05 -9.95 5.46
N LYS A 83 -2.71 -10.85 4.75
CA LYS A 83 -4.07 -11.30 5.13
C LYS A 83 -4.10 -12.15 6.41
N GLU A 84 -2.97 -12.70 6.82
CA GLU A 84 -2.79 -13.41 8.09
C GLU A 84 -2.65 -12.46 9.27
N GLY A 85 -2.51 -11.15 9.02
CA GLY A 85 -2.32 -10.13 10.04
C GLY A 85 -0.87 -9.99 10.51
N GLU A 86 0.09 -10.56 9.77
CA GLU A 86 1.51 -10.39 10.04
C GLU A 86 1.99 -9.05 9.54
N VAL A 87 2.84 -8.38 10.33
CA VAL A 87 3.50 -7.13 9.94
C VAL A 87 4.77 -7.45 9.16
N LEU A 88 4.84 -6.94 7.95
CA LEU A 88 5.98 -7.11 7.05
C LEU A 88 6.59 -5.75 6.70
N GLN A 89 7.89 -5.75 6.41
CA GLN A 89 8.59 -4.57 5.90
C GLN A 89 8.57 -4.60 4.38
N GLY A 90 8.09 -3.50 3.79
CA GLY A 90 8.03 -3.30 2.35
C GLY A 90 9.12 -2.35 1.85
N GLU A 91 9.55 -2.55 0.61
CA GLU A 91 10.51 -1.71 -0.11
C GLU A 91 9.93 -1.28 -1.46
N LEU A 92 10.09 0.00 -1.81
CA LEU A 92 9.69 0.55 -3.10
C LEU A 92 10.76 1.51 -3.63
N ILE A 93 10.81 1.67 -4.94
CA ILE A 93 11.48 2.80 -5.58
C ILE A 93 10.44 3.55 -6.41
N CYS A 94 10.38 4.87 -6.24
CA CYS A 94 9.47 5.72 -7.00
C CYS A 94 10.13 7.06 -7.35
N HIS A 95 9.47 7.86 -8.17
CA HIS A 95 9.90 9.23 -8.42
C HIS A 95 9.72 10.11 -7.18
N LYS A 96 10.67 11.01 -6.92
CA LYS A 96 10.69 11.90 -5.73
C LYS A 96 9.39 12.71 -5.57
N THR A 97 8.70 13.05 -6.65
CA THR A 97 7.47 13.87 -6.61
C THR A 97 6.26 13.15 -6.04
N ILE A 98 6.27 11.82 -5.96
CA ILE A 98 5.18 11.03 -5.39
C ILE A 98 5.59 10.29 -4.12
N ALA A 99 6.84 10.43 -3.68
CA ALA A 99 7.37 9.67 -2.55
C ALA A 99 6.63 9.96 -1.23
N ASP A 100 6.39 11.25 -0.92
CA ASP A 100 5.65 11.65 0.28
C ASP A 100 4.20 11.19 0.24
N ASP A 101 3.56 11.26 -0.94
CA ASP A 101 2.19 10.77 -1.12
C ASP A 101 2.10 9.26 -0.85
N LEU A 102 3.04 8.47 -1.39
CA LEU A 102 3.08 7.02 -1.17
C LEU A 102 3.31 6.70 0.31
N LEU A 103 4.23 7.38 0.99
CA LEU A 103 4.44 7.18 2.43
C LEU A 103 3.16 7.47 3.23
N ALA A 104 2.45 8.56 2.92
CA ALA A 104 1.21 8.90 3.59
C ALA A 104 0.12 7.84 3.32
N ILE A 105 -0.03 7.39 2.07
CA ILE A 105 -0.98 6.33 1.68
C ILE A 105 -0.67 5.03 2.45
N PHE A 106 0.58 4.57 2.42
CA PHE A 106 0.96 3.32 3.10
C PHE A 106 0.82 3.40 4.61
N ARG A 107 1.08 4.56 5.22
CA ARG A 107 0.83 4.78 6.64
C ARG A 107 -0.66 4.63 6.98
N GLU A 108 -1.56 5.24 6.20
CA GLU A 108 -3.01 5.11 6.38
C GLU A 108 -3.50 3.67 6.12
N LEU A 109 -2.97 2.98 5.11
CA LEU A 109 -3.27 1.56 4.85
C LEU A 109 -2.81 0.65 6.00
N TYR A 110 -1.60 0.88 6.52
CA TYR A 110 -1.06 0.15 7.66
C TYR A 110 -1.90 0.35 8.92
N GLN A 111 -2.26 1.59 9.25
CA GLN A 111 -3.11 1.91 10.40
C GLN A 111 -4.48 1.22 10.33
N ALA A 112 -5.02 1.09 9.13
CA ALA A 112 -6.28 0.39 8.86
C ALA A 112 -6.12 -1.14 8.72
N LYS A 113 -4.90 -1.69 8.85
CA LYS A 113 -4.56 -3.10 8.62
C LYS A 113 -5.02 -3.60 7.24
N TYR A 114 -4.97 -2.71 6.22
CA TYR A 114 -5.31 -3.10 4.85
C TYR A 114 -4.29 -4.12 4.33
N PRO A 115 -4.72 -5.27 3.82
CA PRO A 115 -3.79 -6.35 3.49
C PRO A 115 -3.05 -6.10 2.18
N ILE A 116 -1.71 -6.17 2.24
CA ILE A 116 -0.81 -6.22 1.08
C ILE A 116 0.11 -7.41 1.31
N GLU A 117 0.15 -8.35 0.35
CA GLU A 117 0.82 -9.62 0.61
C GLU A 117 2.34 -9.48 0.62
N ARG A 118 2.88 -8.78 -0.37
CA ARG A 118 4.33 -8.62 -0.55
C ARG A 118 4.64 -7.28 -1.18
N MET A 119 5.78 -6.72 -0.79
CA MET A 119 6.28 -5.48 -1.33
C MET A 119 7.80 -5.48 -1.27
N VAL A 120 8.45 -6.07 -2.28
CA VAL A 120 9.90 -6.05 -2.45
C VAL A 120 10.23 -5.42 -3.80
N LEU A 121 11.48 -5.02 -4.00
CA LEU A 121 11.90 -4.47 -5.29
C LEU A 121 11.67 -5.52 -6.39
N VAL A 122 11.19 -5.08 -7.55
CA VAL A 122 11.01 -5.96 -8.72
C VAL A 122 12.30 -6.65 -9.15
N ASP A 123 13.42 -6.12 -8.72
CA ASP A 123 14.79 -6.61 -8.94
C ASP A 123 15.06 -7.95 -8.26
N GLU A 124 14.30 -8.31 -7.23
CA GLU A 124 14.33 -9.65 -6.61
C GLU A 124 13.77 -10.74 -7.56
N TYR A 125 13.08 -10.29 -8.62
CA TYR A 125 12.60 -11.10 -9.76
C TYR A 125 13.36 -10.78 -11.05
N ASP A 126 14.61 -10.28 -10.95
CA ASP A 126 15.44 -9.85 -12.08
C ASP A 126 14.77 -8.81 -12.99
N ALA A 127 13.89 -7.98 -12.42
CA ALA A 127 13.04 -7.01 -13.09
C ALA A 127 12.08 -7.63 -14.13
N ASP A 128 11.80 -8.92 -14.01
CA ASP A 128 10.74 -9.60 -14.73
C ASP A 128 9.38 -9.25 -14.10
N ASP A 129 8.62 -8.43 -14.80
CA ASP A 129 7.33 -7.91 -14.37
C ASP A 129 6.30 -9.04 -14.17
N GLU A 130 6.25 -9.99 -15.12
CA GLU A 130 5.34 -11.13 -15.04
C GLU A 130 5.65 -12.02 -13.83
N ALA A 131 6.93 -12.33 -13.59
CA ALA A 131 7.33 -13.12 -12.42
C ALA A 131 6.99 -12.42 -11.10
N SER A 132 7.23 -11.11 -11.01
CA SER A 132 6.87 -10.28 -9.87
C SER A 132 5.36 -10.26 -9.61
N MET A 133 4.55 -10.03 -10.64
CA MET A 133 3.09 -10.04 -10.54
C MET A 133 2.54 -11.42 -10.15
N ARG A 134 3.09 -12.51 -10.71
CA ARG A 134 2.69 -13.90 -10.37
C ARG A 134 2.92 -14.23 -8.91
N ALA A 135 3.93 -13.63 -8.28
CA ALA A 135 4.24 -13.77 -6.86
C ALA A 135 3.44 -12.80 -5.96
N ASN A 136 2.46 -12.10 -6.52
CA ASN A 136 1.65 -11.06 -5.86
C ASN A 136 2.51 -9.95 -5.22
N ASN A 137 3.60 -9.57 -5.88
CA ASN A 137 4.49 -8.53 -5.39
C ASN A 137 4.02 -7.14 -5.83
N SER A 138 3.63 -6.31 -4.89
CA SER A 138 3.34 -4.89 -5.12
C SER A 138 4.65 -4.16 -5.43
N SER A 139 4.70 -3.40 -6.53
CA SER A 139 5.93 -2.77 -7.02
C SER A 139 5.67 -1.44 -7.72
N ALA A 140 6.71 -0.60 -7.83
CA ALA A 140 6.57 0.72 -8.44
C ALA A 140 7.53 0.92 -9.62
N PHE A 141 8.80 1.27 -9.39
CA PHE A 141 9.74 1.56 -10.48
C PHE A 141 10.20 0.30 -11.21
N ASN A 142 10.02 0.28 -12.54
CA ASN A 142 10.60 -0.69 -13.46
C ASN A 142 10.73 -0.05 -14.84
N PHE A 143 11.95 0.19 -15.32
CA PHE A 143 12.17 0.83 -16.62
C PHE A 143 11.90 -0.15 -17.77
N ARG A 144 10.70 -0.11 -18.32
CA ARG A 144 10.21 -0.99 -19.38
C ARG A 144 9.22 -0.30 -20.31
N TYR A 145 9.04 -0.85 -21.48
CA TYR A 145 7.94 -0.47 -22.38
C TYR A 145 6.63 -1.15 -21.94
N ILE A 146 5.51 -0.55 -22.29
CA ILE A 146 4.21 -1.22 -22.21
C ILE A 146 4.25 -2.41 -23.19
N SER A 147 3.80 -3.57 -22.74
CA SER A 147 3.82 -4.82 -23.51
C SER A 147 3.27 -4.63 -24.93
N GLY A 148 4.01 -5.09 -25.94
CA GLY A 148 3.65 -4.97 -27.36
C GLY A 148 3.70 -3.55 -27.95
N THR A 149 4.30 -2.56 -27.26
CA THR A 149 4.38 -1.17 -27.72
C THR A 149 5.81 -0.60 -27.64
N LYS A 150 6.00 0.60 -28.23
CA LYS A 150 7.21 1.42 -28.08
C LYS A 150 7.02 2.56 -27.03
N THR A 151 5.94 2.53 -26.28
CA THR A 151 5.63 3.55 -25.28
C THR A 151 6.17 3.11 -23.93
N LEU A 152 6.95 3.98 -23.26
CA LEU A 152 7.42 3.72 -21.91
C LEU A 152 6.25 3.66 -20.91
N SER A 153 6.26 2.63 -20.06
CA SER A 153 5.32 2.52 -18.97
C SER A 153 5.45 3.68 -17.97
N ARG A 154 4.41 3.99 -17.22
CA ARG A 154 4.48 4.94 -16.10
C ARG A 154 5.41 4.44 -14.99
N HIS A 155 5.54 3.12 -14.83
CA HIS A 155 6.53 2.50 -13.95
C HIS A 155 7.97 2.88 -14.33
N SER A 156 8.25 3.05 -15.63
CA SER A 156 9.56 3.52 -16.12
C SER A 156 9.96 4.89 -15.61
N ARG A 157 8.98 5.71 -15.23
CA ARG A 157 9.19 7.05 -14.67
C ARG A 157 9.10 7.06 -13.14
N GLY A 158 8.82 5.92 -12.51
CA GLY A 158 8.54 5.83 -11.09
C GLY A 158 7.24 6.54 -10.68
N MET A 159 6.30 6.77 -11.63
CA MET A 159 5.05 7.51 -11.43
C MET A 159 3.82 6.61 -11.32
N ALA A 160 4.03 5.30 -11.19
CA ALA A 160 2.99 4.30 -11.01
C ALA A 160 3.38 3.27 -9.97
N ILE A 161 2.36 2.62 -9.42
CA ILE A 161 2.50 1.51 -8.49
C ILE A 161 1.39 0.49 -8.74
N ASP A 162 1.74 -0.78 -8.64
CA ASP A 162 0.83 -1.91 -8.68
C ASP A 162 0.68 -2.51 -7.28
N ILE A 163 -0.57 -2.73 -6.85
CA ILE A 163 -0.92 -3.26 -5.53
C ILE A 163 -1.60 -4.62 -5.67
N ASN A 164 -1.04 -5.66 -5.02
CA ASN A 164 -1.55 -7.03 -5.02
C ASN A 164 -1.91 -7.54 -6.44
N PRO A 165 -0.94 -7.57 -7.37
CA PRO A 165 -1.20 -7.76 -8.80
C PRO A 165 -1.83 -9.09 -9.17
N LEU A 166 -1.51 -10.18 -8.48
CA LEU A 166 -2.12 -11.49 -8.74
C LEU A 166 -3.63 -11.46 -8.60
N TYR A 167 -4.12 -10.79 -7.55
CA TYR A 167 -5.56 -10.68 -7.24
C TYR A 167 -6.25 -9.51 -7.96
N ASN A 168 -5.47 -8.63 -8.60
CA ASN A 168 -5.95 -7.44 -9.29
C ASN A 168 -5.38 -7.34 -10.70
N PRO A 169 -5.66 -8.33 -11.58
CA PRO A 169 -4.98 -8.45 -12.86
C PRO A 169 -5.29 -7.30 -13.82
N TYR A 170 -4.36 -7.09 -14.76
CA TYR A 170 -4.68 -6.44 -16.01
C TYR A 170 -5.53 -7.36 -16.88
N VAL A 171 -6.62 -6.83 -17.45
CA VAL A 171 -7.55 -7.57 -18.31
C VAL A 171 -7.84 -6.76 -19.57
N LEU A 172 -7.56 -7.34 -20.73
CA LEU A 172 -7.86 -6.74 -22.03
C LEU A 172 -8.68 -7.72 -22.87
N HIS A 173 -9.87 -7.29 -23.27
CA HIS A 173 -10.70 -8.01 -24.25
C HIS A 173 -10.47 -7.40 -25.65
N ARG A 174 -9.89 -8.16 -26.57
CA ARG A 174 -9.64 -7.71 -27.93
C ARG A 174 -9.77 -8.86 -28.94
N GLY A 175 -10.56 -8.65 -29.98
CA GLY A 175 -10.70 -9.63 -31.07
C GLY A 175 -11.18 -11.01 -30.60
N GLY A 176 -12.12 -11.07 -29.67
CA GLY A 176 -12.66 -12.33 -29.10
C GLY A 176 -11.69 -13.08 -28.17
N ARG A 177 -10.51 -12.49 -27.88
CA ARG A 177 -9.53 -13.04 -26.93
C ARG A 177 -9.46 -12.18 -25.68
N THR A 178 -9.19 -12.81 -24.54
CA THR A 178 -8.93 -12.13 -23.26
C THR A 178 -7.48 -12.33 -22.91
N LEU A 179 -6.73 -11.23 -22.82
CA LEU A 179 -5.40 -11.20 -22.21
C LEU A 179 -5.56 -10.92 -20.72
N VAL A 180 -4.87 -11.69 -19.91
CA VAL A 180 -4.81 -11.52 -18.44
C VAL A 180 -3.35 -11.54 -18.01
N GLU A 181 -2.94 -10.50 -17.29
CA GLU A 181 -1.59 -10.39 -16.72
C GLU A 181 -1.71 -10.10 -15.21
N PRO A 182 -1.05 -10.91 -14.35
CA PRO A 182 -0.21 -12.06 -14.69
C PRO A 182 -1.02 -13.26 -15.19
N ALA A 183 -0.38 -14.14 -15.97
CA ALA A 183 -1.06 -15.26 -16.64
C ALA A 183 -1.76 -16.24 -15.69
N ASN A 184 -1.32 -16.33 -14.42
CA ASN A 184 -1.92 -17.18 -13.38
C ASN A 184 -3.12 -16.52 -12.65
N ALA A 185 -3.55 -15.31 -13.06
CA ALA A 185 -4.61 -14.56 -12.40
C ALA A 185 -6.02 -14.81 -12.96
N GLN A 186 -6.22 -15.82 -13.80
CA GLN A 186 -7.52 -16.14 -14.43
C GLN A 186 -8.68 -16.28 -13.42
N ALA A 187 -8.41 -16.84 -12.23
CA ALA A 187 -9.42 -17.00 -11.19
C ALA A 187 -9.97 -15.66 -10.64
N TYR A 188 -9.24 -14.56 -10.83
CA TYR A 188 -9.53 -13.23 -10.28
C TYR A 188 -10.08 -12.25 -11.31
N VAL A 189 -10.32 -12.69 -12.54
CA VAL A 189 -10.92 -11.89 -13.62
C VAL A 189 -12.39 -11.59 -13.33
N ASP A 190 -13.12 -12.55 -12.77
CA ASP A 190 -14.52 -12.37 -12.37
C ASP A 190 -14.61 -11.54 -11.09
N ARG A 191 -14.81 -10.24 -11.26
CA ARG A 191 -14.87 -9.26 -10.15
C ARG A 191 -16.18 -9.30 -9.37
N THR A 192 -17.15 -10.14 -9.74
CA THR A 192 -18.37 -10.37 -8.95
C THR A 192 -18.13 -11.29 -7.77
N LYS A 193 -17.09 -12.16 -7.86
CA LYS A 193 -16.67 -13.06 -6.79
C LYS A 193 -15.94 -12.31 -5.69
N ASP A 194 -16.03 -12.81 -4.47
CA ASP A 194 -15.23 -12.35 -3.35
C ASP A 194 -13.94 -13.17 -3.20
N PHE A 195 -12.83 -12.48 -2.95
CA PHE A 195 -11.52 -13.08 -2.74
C PHE A 195 -10.60 -12.10 -2.01
N PRO A 196 -9.53 -12.59 -1.33
CA PRO A 196 -8.62 -11.73 -0.59
C PRO A 196 -7.89 -10.74 -1.50
N TYR A 197 -7.39 -9.66 -0.92
CA TYR A 197 -6.59 -8.62 -1.59
C TYR A 197 -7.27 -7.89 -2.77
N LYS A 198 -8.56 -8.11 -3.00
CA LYS A 198 -9.33 -7.50 -4.09
C LYS A 198 -9.47 -6.00 -3.90
N ILE A 199 -9.06 -5.22 -4.90
CA ILE A 199 -9.28 -3.78 -4.96
C ILE A 199 -10.57 -3.50 -5.73
N VAL A 200 -11.44 -2.70 -5.14
CA VAL A 200 -12.68 -2.27 -5.79
C VAL A 200 -12.85 -0.76 -5.70
N LYS A 201 -13.62 -0.21 -6.64
CA LYS A 201 -13.96 1.21 -6.60
C LYS A 201 -14.65 1.57 -5.29
N GLY A 202 -14.10 2.55 -4.58
CA GLY A 202 -14.63 3.03 -3.30
C GLY A 202 -14.09 2.31 -2.06
N ASP A 203 -13.25 1.26 -2.19
CA ASP A 203 -12.55 0.70 -1.04
C ASP A 203 -11.51 1.68 -0.46
N LEU A 204 -10.86 1.30 0.63
CA LEU A 204 -9.89 2.17 1.29
C LEU A 204 -8.69 2.47 0.38
N CYS A 205 -8.12 1.45 -0.28
CA CYS A 205 -6.98 1.61 -1.18
C CYS A 205 -7.32 2.58 -2.31
N TYR A 206 -8.41 2.34 -3.03
CA TYR A 206 -8.91 3.24 -4.08
C TYR A 206 -9.07 4.68 -3.57
N ARG A 207 -9.77 4.89 -2.42
CA ARG A 207 -10.02 6.24 -1.89
C ARG A 207 -8.75 6.97 -1.52
N LEU A 208 -7.77 6.29 -0.92
CA LEU A 208 -6.51 6.90 -0.54
C LEU A 208 -5.70 7.32 -1.76
N PHE A 209 -5.50 6.43 -2.73
CA PHE A 209 -4.80 6.79 -3.95
C PHE A 209 -5.50 7.94 -4.69
N LYS A 210 -6.83 7.95 -4.76
CA LYS A 210 -7.60 9.08 -5.35
C LYS A 210 -7.44 10.38 -4.57
N LYS A 211 -7.43 10.34 -3.24
CA LYS A 211 -7.20 11.50 -2.35
C LYS A 211 -5.85 12.17 -2.67
N TYR A 212 -4.82 11.38 -2.95
CA TYR A 212 -3.48 11.87 -3.30
C TYR A 212 -3.27 12.12 -4.80
N GLY A 213 -4.34 12.13 -5.59
CA GLY A 213 -4.32 12.55 -7.00
C GLY A 213 -3.89 11.48 -7.99
N PHE A 214 -3.85 10.21 -7.59
CA PHE A 214 -3.64 9.10 -8.52
C PHE A 214 -4.90 8.76 -9.31
N THR A 215 -4.73 8.24 -10.51
CA THR A 215 -5.78 7.59 -11.28
C THR A 215 -5.66 6.08 -11.14
N TRP A 216 -6.78 5.35 -11.24
CA TRP A 216 -6.81 3.90 -11.13
C TRP A 216 -7.08 3.25 -12.47
N GLY A 217 -6.32 2.22 -12.83
CA GLY A 217 -6.48 1.48 -14.08
C GLY A 217 -7.79 0.69 -14.17
N GLY A 218 -8.40 0.34 -13.03
CA GLY A 218 -9.74 -0.24 -12.99
C GLY A 218 -10.86 0.68 -13.50
N ASP A 219 -10.62 2.00 -13.56
CA ASP A 219 -11.55 2.97 -14.14
C ASP A 219 -11.40 3.09 -15.69
N TRP A 220 -10.37 2.50 -16.31
CA TRP A 220 -10.15 2.61 -17.75
C TRP A 220 -11.29 1.98 -18.56
N LYS A 221 -11.53 2.47 -19.77
CA LYS A 221 -12.65 2.05 -20.61
C LYS A 221 -12.34 0.82 -21.47
N ASN A 222 -11.16 0.81 -22.11
CA ASN A 222 -10.80 -0.18 -23.15
C ASN A 222 -10.11 -1.43 -22.58
N SER A 223 -9.55 -1.33 -21.41
CA SER A 223 -8.97 -2.41 -20.62
C SER A 223 -9.24 -2.13 -19.15
N LYS A 224 -8.97 -3.10 -18.31
CA LYS A 224 -9.00 -2.94 -16.87
C LYS A 224 -7.65 -3.31 -16.31
N ASP A 225 -7.08 -2.45 -15.48
CA ASP A 225 -5.84 -2.71 -14.77
C ASP A 225 -6.11 -2.49 -13.28
N TYR A 226 -6.57 -3.55 -12.62
CA TYR A 226 -7.10 -3.44 -11.26
C TYR A 226 -6.00 -3.23 -10.21
N GLN A 227 -4.73 -3.59 -10.52
CA GLN A 227 -3.59 -3.38 -9.65
C GLN A 227 -3.07 -1.93 -9.72
N HIS A 228 -3.23 -1.27 -10.87
CA HIS A 228 -2.47 -0.11 -11.30
C HIS A 228 -3.02 1.22 -10.79
N PHE A 229 -2.16 1.98 -10.11
CA PHE A 229 -2.38 3.38 -9.76
C PHE A 229 -1.26 4.24 -10.35
N GLU A 230 -1.60 5.33 -11.05
CA GLU A 230 -0.62 6.25 -11.64
C GLU A 230 -0.93 7.70 -11.35
N LYS A 231 0.13 8.53 -11.27
CA LYS A 231 0.04 9.98 -11.17
C LYS A 231 0.70 10.63 -12.39
N ARG A 232 0.13 11.76 -12.86
CA ARG A 232 0.64 12.51 -14.02
C ARG A 232 1.55 13.64 -13.59
#